data_5272d94a4a8070363091caaed6c6b79f
#
_entry.id   5272d94a4a8070363091caaed6c6b79f
#
_cell.length_a   1.000
_cell.length_b   1.000
_cell.length_c   1.000
_cell.angle_alpha   90.00
_cell.angle_beta   90.00
_cell.angle_gamma   90.00
#
_symmetry.space_group_name_H-M   'P 1'
#
loop_
_entity.id
_entity.type
_entity.pdbx_description
1 polymer ?
#
loop_
_entity_poly.entity_id
_entity_poly.type
_entity_poly.pdbx_seq_one_letter_code
_entity_poly.pdbx_strand_id
1 'polypeptide(L)'
;AFWDGEEKGLLGSKYFVQSCPFISQVKGYLNFDMIGRNNKPEQPQHVVYFYTAAHPVFGDWLKQDIARYSLRLQPDYRAWDRPTGGSDNASFALCNIPIIWYHTDGHPDYHQPSDHTDRLNWEKMIEITKAAFLNAWNLANENKY
;
A
#
# COMPACT_ATOMS: atom_id res chain seq x y z
N ALA A 1 -10.63 6.17 -0.95
CA ALA A 1 -11.81 5.30 -0.92
C ALA A 1 -11.67 4.25 0.17
N PHE A 2 -12.79 3.77 0.69
CA PHE A 2 -12.88 2.60 1.54
C PHE A 2 -13.71 1.57 0.79
N TRP A 3 -13.13 0.39 0.54
CA TRP A 3 -13.80 -0.66 -0.20
C TRP A 3 -14.54 -1.59 0.76
N ASP A 4 -15.76 -1.96 0.40
CA ASP A 4 -16.55 -2.95 1.14
C ASP A 4 -16.32 -4.36 0.58
N GLY A 5 -16.43 -5.36 1.45
CA GLY A 5 -16.40 -6.77 1.08
C GLY A 5 -15.08 -7.27 0.51
N GLU A 6 -13.95 -6.76 1.00
CA GLU A 6 -12.62 -7.25 0.63
C GLU A 6 -12.50 -8.74 0.92
N GLU A 7 -12.80 -9.17 2.14
CA GLU A 7 -12.78 -10.55 2.62
C GLU A 7 -13.80 -11.49 1.93
N LYS A 8 -14.73 -10.92 1.17
CA LYS A 8 -15.73 -11.66 0.36
C LYS A 8 -15.38 -11.70 -1.12
N GLY A 9 -14.12 -11.41 -1.44
CA GLY A 9 -13.60 -11.46 -2.79
C GLY A 9 -13.51 -10.11 -3.47
N LEU A 10 -13.11 -9.06 -2.75
CA LEU A 10 -12.83 -7.71 -3.26
C LEU A 10 -14.04 -7.05 -3.93
N LEU A 11 -15.22 -7.18 -3.33
CA LEU A 11 -16.48 -6.77 -3.98
C LEU A 11 -16.50 -5.30 -4.35
N GLY A 12 -16.09 -4.42 -3.42
CA GLY A 12 -16.11 -2.98 -3.61
C GLY A 12 -15.14 -2.49 -4.69
N SER A 13 -13.87 -2.91 -4.61
CA SER A 13 -12.86 -2.52 -5.59
C SER A 13 -13.14 -3.07 -6.99
N LYS A 14 -13.60 -4.32 -7.09
CA LYS A 14 -14.05 -4.90 -8.37
C LYS A 14 -15.19 -4.12 -8.98
N TYR A 15 -16.21 -3.80 -8.21
CA TYR A 15 -17.33 -2.99 -8.68
C TYR A 15 -16.85 -1.62 -9.17
N PHE A 16 -15.95 -0.98 -8.41
CA PHE A 16 -15.41 0.32 -8.80
C PHE A 16 -14.69 0.26 -10.15
N VAL A 17 -13.75 -0.66 -10.35
CA VAL A 17 -12.98 -0.72 -11.61
C VAL A 17 -13.85 -1.10 -12.81
N GLN A 18 -14.96 -1.82 -12.58
CA GLN A 18 -15.90 -2.20 -13.64
C GLN A 18 -16.87 -1.09 -14.01
N SER A 19 -17.24 -0.22 -13.06
CA SER A 19 -18.28 0.80 -13.25
C SER A 19 -17.75 2.23 -13.38
N CYS A 20 -16.48 2.47 -13.04
CA CYS A 20 -15.89 3.80 -13.07
C CYS A 20 -15.70 4.29 -14.52
N PRO A 21 -16.39 5.37 -14.96
CA PRO A 21 -16.32 5.83 -16.35
C PRO A 21 -14.98 6.44 -16.74
N PHE A 22 -14.12 6.75 -15.76
CA PHE A 22 -12.79 7.34 -15.95
C PHE A 22 -11.65 6.42 -15.49
N ILE A 23 -11.89 5.12 -15.38
CA ILE A 23 -10.88 4.17 -14.92
C ILE A 23 -9.57 4.23 -15.74
N SER A 24 -9.68 4.51 -17.04
CA SER A 24 -8.52 4.68 -17.93
C SER A 24 -7.69 5.93 -17.64
N GLN A 25 -8.19 6.85 -16.84
CA GLN A 25 -7.47 8.06 -16.41
C GLN A 25 -6.76 7.89 -15.08
N VAL A 26 -7.01 6.77 -14.37
CA VAL A 26 -6.34 6.46 -13.09
C VAL A 26 -4.88 6.14 -13.38
N LYS A 27 -3.98 6.90 -12.79
CA LYS A 27 -2.53 6.82 -13.03
C LYS A 27 -1.82 5.80 -12.14
N GLY A 28 -2.37 5.55 -10.97
CA GLY A 28 -1.81 4.60 -10.02
C GLY A 28 -2.78 4.39 -8.86
N TYR A 29 -2.55 3.33 -8.11
CA TYR A 29 -3.35 2.99 -6.94
C TYR A 29 -2.45 2.77 -5.72
N LEU A 30 -2.72 3.50 -4.64
CA LEU A 30 -2.07 3.31 -3.35
C LEU A 30 -2.98 2.46 -2.46
N ASN A 31 -2.51 1.28 -2.07
CA ASN A 31 -3.21 0.35 -1.19
C ASN A 31 -2.70 0.46 0.24
N PHE A 32 -3.61 0.45 1.20
CA PHE A 32 -3.32 0.43 2.63
C PHE A 32 -4.09 -0.71 3.25
N ASP A 33 -3.39 -1.79 3.48
CA ASP A 33 -3.96 -2.98 4.09
C ASP A 33 -2.93 -3.57 5.05
N MET A 34 -3.35 -3.80 6.30
CA MET A 34 -2.50 -4.28 7.39
C MET A 34 -1.31 -3.37 7.71
N ILE A 35 -1.53 -2.06 7.83
CA ILE A 35 -0.47 -1.08 8.14
C ILE A 35 -0.30 -0.80 9.64
N GLY A 36 -1.24 -1.23 10.46
CA GLY A 36 -1.34 -0.81 11.86
C GLY A 36 -0.55 -1.67 12.86
N ARG A 37 -0.19 -2.89 12.51
CA ARG A 37 0.43 -3.83 13.44
C ARG A 37 1.90 -4.07 13.13
N ASN A 38 2.64 -4.57 14.11
CA ASN A 38 4.01 -5.02 13.89
C ASN A 38 4.02 -6.53 13.63
N ASN A 39 4.73 -6.95 12.58
CA ASN A 39 5.00 -8.37 12.36
C ASN A 39 5.83 -8.95 13.50
N LYS A 40 6.87 -8.20 13.91
CA LYS A 40 7.74 -8.55 15.03
C LYS A 40 7.86 -7.38 16.00
N PRO A 41 7.76 -7.62 17.33
CA PRO A 41 7.87 -6.56 18.33
C PRO A 41 9.17 -5.76 18.26
N GLU A 42 10.27 -6.42 17.92
CA GLU A 42 11.61 -5.80 17.83
C GLU A 42 11.81 -4.95 16.55
N GLN A 43 10.86 -4.97 15.65
CA GLN A 43 10.90 -4.23 14.38
C GLN A 43 9.70 -3.28 14.24
N PRO A 44 9.53 -2.31 15.15
CA PRO A 44 8.34 -1.47 15.18
C PRO A 44 8.19 -0.54 13.97
N GLN A 45 9.26 -0.30 13.22
CA GLN A 45 9.28 0.57 12.04
C GLN A 45 9.30 -0.21 10.73
N HIS A 46 9.26 -1.54 10.79
CA HIS A 46 9.22 -2.38 9.60
C HIS A 46 7.93 -2.13 8.81
N VAL A 47 8.08 -1.93 7.52
CA VAL A 47 7.01 -1.83 6.54
C VAL A 47 7.39 -2.61 5.30
N VAL A 48 6.44 -3.36 4.75
CA VAL A 48 6.59 -3.96 3.43
C VAL A 48 6.06 -2.99 2.40
N TYR A 49 6.84 -2.74 1.37
CA TYR A 49 6.51 -1.84 0.29
C TYR A 49 6.49 -2.62 -1.02
N PHE A 50 5.27 -3.07 -1.38
CA PHE A 50 5.04 -3.68 -2.67
C PHE A 50 4.82 -2.62 -3.75
N TYR A 51 5.34 -2.85 -4.94
CA TYR A 51 5.07 -1.99 -6.08
C TYR A 51 5.17 -2.76 -7.40
N THR A 52 4.47 -2.29 -8.41
CA THR A 52 4.52 -2.88 -9.76
C THR A 52 5.94 -2.81 -10.30
N ALA A 53 6.55 -3.95 -10.60
CA ALA A 53 7.96 -4.07 -10.98
C ALA A 53 8.32 -3.31 -12.27
N ALA A 54 7.35 -3.13 -13.17
CA ALA A 54 7.53 -2.31 -14.38
C ALA A 54 7.79 -0.81 -14.09
N HIS A 55 7.57 -0.37 -12.83
CA HIS A 55 7.78 1.00 -12.38
C HIS A 55 8.81 1.05 -11.23
N PRO A 56 10.09 0.73 -11.46
CA PRO A 56 11.11 0.65 -10.40
C PRO A 56 11.32 1.98 -9.68
N VAL A 57 11.01 3.09 -10.31
CA VAL A 57 11.05 4.44 -9.74
C VAL A 57 10.19 4.58 -8.47
N PHE A 58 9.15 3.77 -8.31
CA PHE A 58 8.34 3.77 -7.08
C PHE A 58 9.16 3.40 -5.84
N GLY A 59 10.04 2.39 -5.97
CA GLY A 59 11.00 2.07 -4.91
C GLY A 59 12.01 3.20 -4.65
N ASP A 60 12.46 3.85 -5.70
CA ASP A 60 13.42 4.95 -5.60
C ASP A 60 12.81 6.19 -4.95
N TRP A 61 11.54 6.51 -5.25
CA TRP A 61 10.82 7.59 -4.57
C TRP A 61 10.81 7.39 -3.05
N LEU A 62 10.39 6.21 -2.59
CA LEU A 62 10.36 5.96 -1.15
C LEU A 62 11.74 6.04 -0.50
N LYS A 63 12.79 5.52 -1.14
CA LYS A 63 14.17 5.64 -0.65
C LYS A 63 14.60 7.10 -0.51
N GLN A 64 14.33 7.91 -1.53
CA GLN A 64 14.67 9.33 -1.54
C GLN A 64 13.86 10.10 -0.49
N ASP A 65 12.56 9.81 -0.36
CA ASP A 65 11.68 10.48 0.58
C ASP A 65 12.06 10.14 2.04
N ILE A 66 12.40 8.89 2.34
CA ILE A 66 12.91 8.49 3.65
C ILE A 66 14.15 9.30 4.01
N ALA A 67 15.11 9.41 3.10
CA ALA A 67 16.35 10.14 3.34
C ALA A 67 16.09 11.65 3.47
N ARG A 68 15.29 12.22 2.57
CA ARG A 68 15.07 13.67 2.48
C ARG A 68 14.24 14.21 3.66
N TYR A 69 13.24 13.45 4.10
CA TYR A 69 12.29 13.88 5.14
C TYR A 69 12.50 13.15 6.48
N SER A 70 13.58 12.37 6.60
CA SER A 70 13.92 11.62 7.81
C SER A 70 12.75 10.76 8.34
N LEU A 71 12.06 10.08 7.42
CA LEU A 71 10.94 9.22 7.80
C LEU A 71 11.46 8.02 8.59
N ARG A 72 10.78 7.70 9.70
CA ARG A 72 11.16 6.59 10.58
C ARG A 72 10.53 5.28 10.12
N LEU A 73 10.85 4.86 8.89
CA LEU A 73 10.41 3.61 8.29
C LEU A 73 11.62 2.74 7.92
N GLN A 74 11.44 1.43 8.02
CA GLN A 74 12.40 0.41 7.58
C GLN A 74 11.74 -0.47 6.52
N PRO A 75 11.72 -0.04 5.25
CA PRO A 75 11.02 -0.76 4.20
C PRO A 75 11.76 -2.02 3.75
N ASP A 76 10.99 -3.08 3.58
CA ASP A 76 11.32 -4.22 2.75
C ASP A 76 10.68 -4.01 1.37
N TYR A 77 11.52 -3.74 0.36
CA TYR A 77 11.07 -3.42 -1.00
C TYR A 77 10.80 -4.68 -1.78
N ARG A 78 9.55 -4.87 -2.21
CA ARG A 78 9.09 -6.05 -2.96
C ARG A 78 8.50 -5.62 -4.30
N ALA A 79 9.35 -5.56 -5.32
CA ALA A 79 8.88 -5.41 -6.70
C ALA A 79 8.04 -6.62 -7.10
N TRP A 80 6.89 -6.39 -7.74
CA TRP A 80 5.93 -7.45 -8.06
C TRP A 80 5.47 -7.32 -9.51
N ASP A 81 5.80 -8.30 -10.35
CA ASP A 81 5.53 -8.27 -11.79
C ASP A 81 4.02 -8.23 -12.09
N ARG A 82 3.24 -9.02 -11.35
CA ARG A 82 1.80 -9.12 -11.55
C ARG A 82 1.07 -9.07 -10.19
N PRO A 83 0.83 -7.88 -9.64
CA PRO A 83 0.27 -7.71 -8.30
C PRO A 83 -1.26 -7.93 -8.28
N THR A 84 -1.71 -9.10 -8.79
CA THR A 84 -3.12 -9.47 -8.99
C THR A 84 -3.71 -10.31 -7.86
N GLY A 85 -3.16 -10.18 -6.66
CA GLY A 85 -3.61 -10.89 -5.47
C GLY A 85 -3.36 -10.09 -4.19
N GLY A 86 -3.67 -10.70 -3.08
CA GLY A 86 -3.37 -10.21 -1.73
C GLY A 86 -4.41 -9.25 -1.15
N SER A 87 -4.87 -8.26 -1.87
CA SER A 87 -5.82 -7.25 -1.40
C SER A 87 -6.47 -6.51 -2.58
N ASP A 88 -7.15 -5.40 -2.34
CA ASP A 88 -7.85 -4.57 -3.34
C ASP A 88 -6.96 -4.05 -4.48
N ASN A 89 -5.63 -4.04 -4.31
CA ASN A 89 -4.67 -3.76 -5.38
C ASN A 89 -4.90 -4.67 -6.60
N ALA A 90 -5.36 -5.91 -6.39
CA ALA A 90 -5.60 -6.87 -7.45
C ALA A 90 -6.60 -6.36 -8.50
N SER A 91 -7.67 -5.70 -8.07
CA SER A 91 -8.68 -5.13 -8.95
C SER A 91 -8.11 -4.09 -9.91
N PHE A 92 -7.23 -3.24 -9.41
CA PHE A 92 -6.56 -2.18 -10.20
C PHE A 92 -5.46 -2.76 -11.11
N ALA A 93 -4.66 -3.68 -10.60
CA ALA A 93 -3.61 -4.34 -11.38
C ALA A 93 -4.17 -5.12 -12.57
N LEU A 94 -5.35 -5.74 -12.45
CA LEU A 94 -6.06 -6.38 -13.55
C LEU A 94 -6.49 -5.41 -14.65
N CYS A 95 -6.62 -4.12 -14.32
CA CYS A 95 -6.86 -3.04 -15.28
C CYS A 95 -5.55 -2.38 -15.79
N ASN A 96 -4.40 -3.01 -15.55
CA ASN A 96 -3.06 -2.48 -15.86
C ASN A 96 -2.75 -1.14 -15.19
N ILE A 97 -3.37 -0.84 -14.06
CA ILE A 97 -3.07 0.32 -13.25
C ILE A 97 -1.93 -0.06 -12.29
N PRO A 98 -0.80 0.67 -12.31
CA PRO A 98 0.31 0.37 -11.42
C PRO A 98 -0.07 0.61 -9.95
N ILE A 99 0.47 -0.22 -9.06
CA ILE A 99 0.14 -0.16 -7.64
C ILE A 99 1.36 0.15 -6.79
N ILE A 100 1.09 0.79 -5.66
CA ILE A 100 1.95 0.86 -4.49
C ILE A 100 1.12 0.37 -3.31
N TRP A 101 1.62 -0.63 -2.59
CA TRP A 101 0.91 -1.18 -1.44
C TRP A 101 1.80 -1.17 -0.20
N TYR A 102 1.34 -0.43 0.82
CA TYR A 102 1.92 -0.45 2.15
C TYR A 102 1.30 -1.57 2.97
N HIS A 103 2.16 -2.39 3.55
CA HIS A 103 1.79 -3.56 4.34
C HIS A 103 2.81 -3.75 5.47
N THR A 104 2.57 -4.61 6.43
CA THR A 104 3.52 -4.85 7.52
C THR A 104 3.77 -6.32 7.80
N ASP A 105 3.46 -7.19 6.84
CA ASP A 105 3.38 -8.64 6.98
C ASP A 105 2.34 -9.09 8.03
N GLY A 106 2.17 -10.40 8.19
CA GLY A 106 1.23 -10.96 9.15
C GLY A 106 1.65 -10.71 10.60
N HIS A 107 0.70 -10.76 11.51
CA HIS A 107 0.91 -10.67 12.95
C HIS A 107 0.06 -11.72 13.68
N PRO A 108 0.36 -12.06 14.93
CA PRO A 108 -0.30 -13.17 15.63
C PRO A 108 -1.81 -13.04 15.80
N ASP A 109 -2.33 -11.80 15.82
CA ASP A 109 -3.76 -11.52 15.99
C ASP A 109 -4.52 -11.44 14.65
N TYR A 110 -3.87 -11.69 13.50
CA TYR A 110 -4.49 -11.62 12.19
C TYR A 110 -5.74 -12.52 12.12
N HIS A 111 -6.88 -11.93 11.75
CA HIS A 111 -8.21 -12.58 11.73
C HIS A 111 -8.63 -13.20 13.07
N GLN A 112 -8.12 -12.69 14.20
CA GLN A 112 -8.47 -13.16 15.53
C GLN A 112 -9.31 -12.11 16.29
N PRO A 113 -10.19 -12.55 17.21
CA PRO A 113 -10.91 -11.63 18.10
C PRO A 113 -10.00 -10.76 19.00
N SER A 114 -8.74 -11.14 19.12
CA SER A 114 -7.72 -10.39 19.89
C SER A 114 -7.10 -9.22 19.13
N ASP A 115 -7.47 -8.99 17.85
CA ASP A 115 -6.97 -7.86 17.08
C ASP A 115 -7.75 -6.58 17.43
N HIS A 116 -7.25 -5.87 18.43
CA HIS A 116 -7.86 -4.67 18.98
C HIS A 116 -7.06 -3.40 18.68
N THR A 117 -7.72 -2.26 18.72
CA THR A 117 -7.16 -0.94 18.41
C THR A 117 -6.08 -0.47 19.38
N ASP A 118 -6.06 -0.96 20.63
CA ASP A 118 -5.03 -0.68 21.61
C ASP A 118 -3.65 -1.26 21.24
N ARG A 119 -3.62 -2.19 20.27
CA ARG A 119 -2.39 -2.81 19.77
C ARG A 119 -1.83 -2.15 18.50
N LEU A 120 -2.45 -1.07 18.03
CA LEU A 120 -1.99 -0.36 16.84
C LEU A 120 -0.70 0.43 17.10
N ASN A 121 0.22 0.37 16.17
CA ASN A 121 1.42 1.20 16.16
C ASN A 121 1.11 2.53 15.44
N TRP A 122 0.56 3.48 16.17
CA TRP A 122 0.17 4.80 15.66
C TRP A 122 1.34 5.59 15.09
N GLU A 123 2.53 5.49 15.69
CA GLU A 123 3.73 6.17 15.20
C GLU A 123 4.09 5.70 13.79
N LYS A 124 4.11 4.40 13.56
CA LYS A 124 4.37 3.83 12.24
C LYS A 124 3.29 4.22 11.23
N MET A 125 2.02 4.19 11.62
CA MET A 125 0.92 4.60 10.74
C MET A 125 1.06 6.06 10.29
N ILE A 126 1.50 6.96 11.18
CA ILE A 126 1.79 8.36 10.83
C ILE A 126 2.93 8.44 9.80
N GLU A 127 4.00 7.68 10.00
CA GLU A 127 5.14 7.69 9.06
C GLU A 127 4.74 7.10 7.69
N ILE A 128 3.94 6.02 7.66
CA ILE A 128 3.37 5.48 6.42
C ILE A 128 2.48 6.53 5.73
N THR A 129 1.67 7.26 6.49
CA THR A 129 0.81 8.31 5.92
C THR A 129 1.63 9.42 5.26
N LYS A 130 2.74 9.84 5.88
CA LYS A 130 3.66 10.82 5.28
C LYS A 130 4.27 10.28 3.98
N ALA A 131 4.78 9.06 4.01
CA ALA A 131 5.36 8.42 2.83
C ALA A 131 4.34 8.28 1.69
N ALA A 132 3.12 7.89 2.03
CA ALA A 132 2.04 7.76 1.07
C ALA A 132 1.61 9.09 0.45
N PHE A 133 1.57 10.15 1.24
CA PHE A 133 1.35 11.50 0.72
C PHE A 133 2.41 11.90 -0.31
N LEU A 134 3.69 11.65 -0.01
CA LEU A 134 4.80 11.94 -0.92
C LEU A 134 4.71 11.09 -2.20
N ASN A 135 4.37 9.81 -2.09
CA ASN A 135 4.16 8.96 -3.27
C ASN A 135 2.97 9.44 -4.11
N ALA A 136 1.87 9.86 -3.48
CA ALA A 136 0.73 10.44 -4.20
C ALA A 136 1.12 11.75 -4.89
N TRP A 137 1.94 12.58 -4.24
CA TRP A 137 2.49 13.80 -4.82
C TRP A 137 3.35 13.50 -6.05
N ASN A 138 4.25 12.51 -5.96
CA ASN A 138 5.11 12.10 -7.08
C ASN A 138 4.26 11.56 -8.24
N LEU A 139 3.29 10.69 -7.98
CA LEU A 139 2.35 10.18 -9.00
C LEU A 139 1.57 11.30 -9.70
N ALA A 140 1.23 12.37 -8.98
CA ALA A 140 0.46 13.49 -9.53
C ALA A 140 1.30 14.46 -10.36
N ASN A 141 2.60 14.58 -10.07
CA ASN A 141 3.46 15.62 -10.65
C ASN A 141 4.52 15.09 -11.61
N GLU A 142 4.89 13.81 -11.52
CA GLU A 142 5.83 13.22 -12.46
C GLU A 142 5.13 12.83 -13.77
N ASN A 143 5.80 13.12 -14.88
CA ASN A 143 5.25 12.83 -16.22
C ASN A 143 5.61 11.42 -16.73
N LYS A 144 6.57 10.75 -16.05
CA LYS A 144 7.06 9.42 -16.44
C LYS A 144 7.41 8.61 -15.19
N TYR A 145 6.87 7.43 -15.08
CA TYR A 145 7.16 6.45 -14.05
C TYR A 145 6.85 5.02 -14.52
#